data_961948cf67a1f174b6e843d981f1b45f
#
_entry.id   961948cf67a1f174b6e843d981f1b45f
#
_cell.length_a   1.000
_cell.length_b   1.000
_cell.length_c   1.000
_cell.angle_alpha   90.00
_cell.angle_beta   90.00
_cell.angle_gamma   90.00
#
_symmetry.space_group_name_H-M   'P 1'
#
loop_
_entity.id
_entity.type
_entity.pdbx_description
1 polymer ?
#
loop_
_entity_poly.entity_id
_entity_poly.type
_entity_poly.pdbx_seq_one_letter_code
_entity_poly.pdbx_strand_id
1 'polypeptide(L)'
;MNGKKIAVSAMLAALAAFAPAVSMAGNAGDAGAPCACEKAARRVYERGGLRLSIPQAYDKLLVTDILGEQGGTLFSVSEKASIEAAKKLSYGSRGAGWLFSIGRVDEGRRRELLCGDMSGAEIFARDANGQCYVYYHPTDVRYVRENNEAMKRDQDQWTMLNEWAWDSVREDFLKENGLETMVYDNSEVAIAIARAAYKPDVRYTVSTTQYGPIEPKNFDAAPFAELLLQNAVYERTDAEAPDGEYVVLAFPDNGFRYDFFKLKDHENYVREVRPDGTETLYKAIFFYGSARASAVMQDWYDALVAQ
;
A
#
# COMPACT_ATOMS: atom_id res chain seq x y z
N MET A 1 22.84 17.16 35.73
CA MET A 1 22.54 17.18 34.29
C MET A 1 21.80 15.90 34.00
N ASN A 2 20.45 15.98 33.90
CA ASN A 2 19.58 14.83 33.75
C ASN A 2 19.26 14.64 32.26
N GLY A 3 19.84 13.61 31.65
CA GLY A 3 19.52 13.18 30.29
C GLY A 3 18.17 12.47 30.26
N LYS A 4 17.15 13.08 29.65
CA LYS A 4 15.88 12.42 29.32
C LYS A 4 16.10 11.45 28.16
N LYS A 5 16.02 10.16 28.45
CA LYS A 5 15.91 9.11 27.42
C LYS A 5 14.51 9.21 26.82
N ILE A 6 14.45 9.60 25.55
CA ILE A 6 13.23 9.52 24.75
C ILE A 6 13.12 8.06 24.30
N ALA A 7 12.13 7.36 24.83
CA ALA A 7 11.77 6.03 24.35
C ALA A 7 11.02 6.19 23.01
N VAL A 8 11.67 5.82 21.93
CA VAL A 8 11.00 5.60 20.65
C VAL A 8 10.34 4.24 20.73
N SER A 9 9.03 4.22 20.96
CA SER A 9 8.22 3.01 20.85
C SER A 9 8.11 2.63 19.38
N ALA A 10 8.81 1.55 19.00
CA ALA A 10 8.67 0.90 17.75
C ALA A 10 7.27 0.28 17.65
N MET A 11 6.41 0.83 16.81
CA MET A 11 5.22 0.13 16.32
C MET A 11 5.65 -0.78 15.15
N LEU A 12 6.28 -1.90 15.48
CA LEU A 12 6.46 -3.04 14.59
C LEU A 12 5.43 -4.09 15.00
N ALA A 13 4.23 -3.98 14.47
CA ALA A 13 3.24 -5.05 14.60
C ALA A 13 2.60 -5.31 13.23
N ALA A 14 2.70 -6.58 12.84
CA ALA A 14 1.92 -7.25 11.81
C ALA A 14 2.44 -7.21 10.36
N LEU A 15 3.62 -7.81 10.12
CA LEU A 15 3.78 -8.64 8.93
C LEU A 15 3.46 -10.10 9.34
N ALA A 16 2.18 -10.38 9.55
CA ALA A 16 1.70 -11.75 9.67
C ALA A 16 1.59 -12.35 8.26
N ALA A 17 2.45 -13.32 7.99
CA ALA A 17 2.40 -14.15 6.82
C ALA A 17 1.05 -14.89 6.74
N PHE A 18 0.19 -14.53 5.81
CA PHE A 18 -0.88 -15.39 5.34
C PHE A 18 -0.33 -16.30 4.25
N ALA A 19 0.09 -17.50 4.66
CA ALA A 19 0.25 -18.62 3.76
C ALA A 19 -1.12 -19.26 3.57
N PRO A 20 -1.60 -19.53 2.33
CA PRO A 20 -2.81 -20.31 2.14
C PRO A 20 -2.53 -21.77 2.52
N ALA A 21 -3.22 -22.27 3.53
CA ALA A 21 -3.27 -23.68 3.84
C ALA A 21 -4.05 -24.41 2.74
N VAL A 22 -3.33 -25.16 1.91
CA VAL A 22 -3.94 -26.15 1.00
C VAL A 22 -4.39 -27.34 1.84
N SER A 23 -5.67 -27.42 2.13
CA SER A 23 -6.31 -28.62 2.67
C SER A 23 -6.70 -29.54 1.52
N MET A 24 -5.94 -30.63 1.36
CA MET A 24 -6.36 -31.77 0.56
C MET A 24 -7.22 -32.68 1.43
N ALA A 25 -8.49 -32.73 1.19
CA ALA A 25 -9.32 -33.86 1.59
C ALA A 25 -10.37 -34.11 0.50
N GLY A 26 -10.17 -35.19 -0.23
CA GLY A 26 -11.16 -35.68 -1.18
C GLY A 26 -12.37 -36.26 -0.47
N ASN A 27 -13.54 -36.05 -1.05
CA ASN A 27 -14.58 -37.07 -1.14
C ASN A 27 -15.46 -36.81 -2.36
N ALA A 28 -15.58 -37.83 -3.18
CA ALA A 28 -16.46 -37.88 -4.33
C ALA A 28 -17.91 -38.06 -3.87
N GLY A 29 -18.83 -37.36 -4.49
CA GLY A 29 -20.24 -37.69 -4.43
C GLY A 29 -21.16 -36.48 -4.41
N ASP A 30 -21.68 -36.19 -5.51
CA ASP A 30 -22.99 -35.72 -5.87
C ASP A 30 -22.98 -34.49 -6.79
N ALA A 31 -23.37 -34.73 -8.02
CA ALA A 31 -23.58 -33.72 -9.04
C ALA A 31 -24.86 -32.92 -8.75
N GLY A 32 -24.74 -31.94 -7.84
CA GLY A 32 -25.72 -30.88 -7.67
C GLY A 32 -25.43 -29.76 -8.68
N ALA A 33 -26.44 -29.40 -9.48
CA ALA A 33 -26.38 -28.28 -10.42
C ALA A 33 -25.81 -27.04 -9.77
N PRO A 34 -25.01 -26.20 -10.51
CA PRO A 34 -24.48 -24.96 -9.96
C PRO A 34 -25.67 -24.09 -9.54
N CYS A 35 -25.75 -23.82 -8.24
CA CYS A 35 -26.62 -22.80 -7.70
C CYS A 35 -26.32 -21.51 -8.47
N ALA A 36 -27.25 -21.05 -9.30
CA ALA A 36 -27.17 -19.74 -9.92
C ALA A 36 -27.17 -18.73 -8.77
N CYS A 37 -25.99 -18.26 -8.36
CA CYS A 37 -25.89 -17.06 -7.57
C CYS A 37 -26.57 -15.96 -8.38
N GLU A 38 -27.82 -15.65 -8.01
CA GLU A 38 -28.49 -14.43 -8.45
C GLU A 38 -27.48 -13.30 -8.24
N LYS A 39 -27.09 -12.66 -9.33
CA LYS A 39 -26.27 -11.45 -9.27
C LYS A 39 -27.08 -10.46 -8.45
N ALA A 40 -26.77 -10.33 -7.17
CA ALA A 40 -27.45 -9.44 -6.27
C ALA A 40 -27.57 -8.08 -6.97
N ALA A 41 -28.80 -7.55 -7.07
CA ALA A 41 -29.05 -6.28 -7.74
C ALA A 41 -28.11 -5.21 -7.14
N ARG A 42 -27.41 -4.48 -8.01
CA ARG A 42 -26.47 -3.42 -7.62
C ARG A 42 -26.99 -2.07 -8.11
N ARG A 43 -26.76 -1.04 -7.32
CA ARG A 43 -26.94 0.34 -7.75
C ARG A 43 -25.60 0.87 -8.22
N VAL A 44 -25.61 1.48 -9.40
CA VAL A 44 -24.41 2.00 -10.06
C VAL A 44 -24.40 3.51 -9.95
N TYR A 45 -23.28 4.06 -9.49
CA TYR A 45 -22.97 5.48 -9.45
C TYR A 45 -21.86 5.73 -10.47
N GLU A 46 -22.02 6.78 -11.28
CA GLU A 46 -21.06 7.07 -12.37
C GLU A 46 -20.49 8.47 -12.22
N ARG A 47 -19.17 8.60 -12.35
CA ARG A 47 -18.48 9.88 -12.35
C ARG A 47 -17.16 9.80 -13.13
N GLY A 48 -16.96 10.76 -14.03
CA GLY A 48 -15.71 10.88 -14.79
C GLY A 48 -15.33 9.62 -15.59
N GLY A 49 -16.32 8.89 -16.12
CA GLY A 49 -16.12 7.65 -16.84
C GLY A 49 -15.89 6.42 -15.95
N LEU A 50 -15.92 6.59 -14.63
CA LEU A 50 -15.77 5.51 -13.65
C LEU A 50 -17.10 5.13 -13.02
N ARG A 51 -17.20 3.87 -12.59
CA ARG A 51 -18.39 3.26 -12.00
C ARG A 51 -18.09 2.76 -10.61
N LEU A 52 -18.99 3.05 -9.67
CA LEU A 52 -19.00 2.47 -8.33
C LEU A 52 -20.31 1.71 -8.17
N SER A 53 -20.26 0.39 -8.01
CA SER A 53 -21.41 -0.47 -7.85
C SER A 53 -21.59 -0.90 -6.39
N ILE A 54 -22.71 -0.55 -5.80
CA ILE A 54 -23.07 -0.87 -4.42
C ILE A 54 -24.16 -1.91 -4.42
N PRO A 55 -24.05 -3.03 -3.66
CA PRO A 55 -25.14 -3.97 -3.48
C PRO A 55 -26.41 -3.27 -2.98
N GLN A 56 -27.56 -3.54 -3.60
CA GLN A 56 -28.81 -2.83 -3.29
C GLN A 56 -29.23 -2.98 -1.82
N ALA A 57 -28.83 -4.07 -1.17
CA ALA A 57 -29.08 -4.27 0.25
C ALA A 57 -28.33 -3.22 1.11
N TYR A 58 -27.11 -2.87 0.73
CA TYR A 58 -26.28 -1.88 1.42
C TYR A 58 -26.65 -0.44 1.02
N ASP A 59 -26.97 -0.21 -0.25
CA ASP A 59 -27.33 1.11 -0.78
C ASP A 59 -28.44 1.81 0.03
N LYS A 60 -29.39 1.05 0.55
CA LYS A 60 -30.48 1.59 1.40
C LYS A 60 -29.98 2.17 2.73
N LEU A 61 -28.84 1.68 3.22
CA LEU A 61 -28.23 2.03 4.49
C LEU A 61 -27.19 3.15 4.34
N LEU A 62 -26.87 3.51 3.09
CA LEU A 62 -25.78 4.42 2.77
C LEU A 62 -26.26 5.74 2.18
N VAL A 63 -25.42 6.74 2.33
CA VAL A 63 -25.42 7.99 1.57
C VAL A 63 -24.19 7.97 0.68
N THR A 64 -24.40 8.06 -0.64
CA THR A 64 -23.35 8.09 -1.64
C THR A 64 -23.34 9.47 -2.29
N ASP A 65 -22.33 10.26 -1.98
CA ASP A 65 -22.10 11.57 -2.58
C ASP A 65 -21.22 11.41 -3.82
N ILE A 66 -21.72 11.93 -4.96
CA ILE A 66 -20.96 12.09 -6.19
C ILE A 66 -20.40 13.51 -6.17
N LEU A 67 -19.08 13.62 -5.99
CA LEU A 67 -18.43 14.92 -5.80
C LEU A 67 -17.97 15.52 -7.13
N GLY A 68 -17.76 16.85 -7.13
CA GLY A 68 -17.22 17.58 -8.27
C GLY A 68 -15.73 17.23 -8.48
N GLU A 69 -15.22 17.45 -9.70
CA GLU A 69 -13.82 17.19 -10.05
C GLU A 69 -12.81 18.09 -9.30
N GLN A 70 -13.30 19.18 -8.71
CA GLN A 70 -12.47 20.05 -7.87
C GLN A 70 -12.14 19.31 -6.56
N GLY A 71 -10.87 18.98 -6.37
CA GLY A 71 -10.38 18.29 -5.17
C GLY A 71 -10.07 16.79 -5.35
N GLY A 72 -10.26 16.25 -6.55
CA GLY A 72 -9.83 14.87 -6.88
C GLY A 72 -10.75 13.77 -6.38
N THR A 73 -11.59 13.98 -5.36
CA THR A 73 -12.53 12.97 -4.84
C THR A 73 -13.73 12.83 -5.77
N LEU A 74 -14.03 11.60 -6.16
CA LEU A 74 -15.12 11.26 -7.09
C LEU A 74 -16.35 10.74 -6.35
N PHE A 75 -16.15 9.82 -5.42
CA PHE A 75 -17.20 9.19 -4.64
C PHE A 75 -16.87 9.29 -3.16
N SER A 76 -17.89 9.53 -2.33
CA SER A 76 -17.77 9.44 -0.89
C SER A 76 -18.98 8.68 -0.33
N VAL A 77 -18.75 7.70 0.52
CA VAL A 77 -19.78 6.79 1.02
C VAL A 77 -19.78 6.81 2.55
N SER A 78 -20.97 7.02 3.10
CA SER A 78 -21.17 7.11 4.55
C SER A 78 -22.42 6.36 4.98
N GLU A 79 -22.44 5.83 6.19
CA GLU A 79 -23.64 5.23 6.79
C GLU A 79 -24.68 6.29 7.16
N LYS A 80 -25.88 6.13 6.66
CA LYS A 80 -26.99 7.06 6.85
C LYS A 80 -27.40 7.22 8.33
N ALA A 81 -27.48 6.11 9.06
CA ALA A 81 -27.89 6.12 10.46
C ALA A 81 -26.94 6.91 11.35
N SER A 82 -25.62 6.81 11.12
CA SER A 82 -24.62 7.61 11.86
C SER A 82 -24.72 9.11 11.56
N ILE A 83 -25.00 9.48 10.30
CA ILE A 83 -25.22 10.88 9.93
C ILE A 83 -26.47 11.43 10.65
N GLU A 84 -27.57 10.67 10.68
CA GLU A 84 -28.81 11.06 11.34
C GLU A 84 -28.65 11.18 12.85
N ALA A 85 -27.97 10.24 13.47
CA ALA A 85 -27.66 10.28 14.90
C ALA A 85 -26.78 11.48 15.28
N ALA A 86 -25.73 11.77 14.49
CA ALA A 86 -24.86 12.90 14.72
C ALA A 86 -25.60 14.25 14.62
N LYS A 87 -26.54 14.38 13.68
CA LYS A 87 -27.40 15.56 13.58
C LYS A 87 -28.23 15.77 14.83
N LYS A 88 -28.82 14.72 15.39
CA LYS A 88 -29.62 14.78 16.61
C LYS A 88 -28.80 15.12 17.86
N LEU A 89 -27.57 14.62 17.92
CA LEU A 89 -26.65 14.86 19.03
C LEU A 89 -25.96 16.25 18.97
N SER A 90 -26.22 17.04 17.92
CA SER A 90 -25.58 18.35 17.72
C SER A 90 -24.04 18.31 17.62
N TYR A 91 -23.45 17.13 17.37
CA TYR A 91 -21.99 16.96 17.21
C TYR A 91 -21.47 17.45 15.86
N GLY A 92 -22.32 17.96 14.99
CA GLY A 92 -21.97 18.19 13.61
C GLY A 92 -21.83 16.87 12.82
N SER A 93 -22.48 16.79 11.67
CA SER A 93 -22.51 15.55 10.89
C SER A 93 -21.24 15.30 10.04
N ARG A 94 -20.23 16.17 10.13
CA ARG A 94 -19.03 16.08 9.29
C ARG A 94 -18.22 14.81 9.63
N GLY A 95 -18.17 13.89 8.68
CA GLY A 95 -17.44 12.63 8.81
C GLY A 95 -18.12 11.56 9.66
N ALA A 96 -19.34 11.80 10.21
CA ALA A 96 -20.10 10.77 10.90
C ALA A 96 -20.51 9.67 9.91
N GLY A 97 -20.25 8.41 10.25
CA GLY A 97 -20.58 7.26 9.42
C GLY A 97 -19.73 7.12 8.15
N TRP A 98 -18.72 7.96 7.95
CA TRP A 98 -17.86 7.85 6.77
C TRP A 98 -17.15 6.50 6.73
N LEU A 99 -17.32 5.79 5.62
CA LEU A 99 -16.72 4.48 5.38
C LEU A 99 -15.52 4.58 4.45
N PHE A 100 -15.68 5.27 3.32
CA PHE A 100 -14.58 5.48 2.37
C PHE A 100 -14.88 6.61 1.38
N SER A 101 -13.84 7.02 0.68
CA SER A 101 -13.95 7.83 -0.53
C SER A 101 -12.97 7.33 -1.60
N ILE A 102 -13.33 7.49 -2.87
CA ILE A 102 -12.46 7.18 -4.00
C ILE A 102 -12.21 8.45 -4.78
N GLY A 103 -10.95 8.70 -5.11
CA GLY A 103 -10.54 9.89 -5.86
C GLY A 103 -9.48 9.61 -6.91
N ARG A 104 -9.30 10.59 -7.80
CA ARG A 104 -8.14 10.67 -8.69
C ARG A 104 -7.05 11.47 -8.02
N VAL A 105 -5.80 11.11 -8.28
CA VAL A 105 -4.65 11.88 -7.84
C VAL A 105 -3.75 12.17 -9.03
N ASP A 106 -3.38 13.43 -9.20
CA ASP A 106 -2.30 13.81 -10.09
C ASP A 106 -0.93 13.50 -9.46
N GLU A 107 0.13 13.65 -10.23
CA GLU A 107 1.48 13.36 -9.77
C GLU A 107 1.91 14.20 -8.56
N GLY A 108 1.50 15.47 -8.50
CA GLY A 108 1.79 16.35 -7.35
C GLY A 108 1.12 15.84 -6.08
N ARG A 109 -0.19 15.54 -6.16
CA ARG A 109 -0.94 15.01 -5.04
C ARG A 109 -0.50 13.59 -4.65
N ARG A 110 -0.12 12.78 -5.62
CA ARG A 110 0.47 11.47 -5.37
C ARG A 110 1.72 11.59 -4.49
N ARG A 111 2.65 12.46 -4.87
CA ARG A 111 3.86 12.73 -4.08
C ARG A 111 3.56 13.24 -2.69
N GLU A 112 2.64 14.18 -2.55
CA GLU A 112 2.21 14.67 -1.24
C GLU A 112 1.69 13.55 -0.33
N LEU A 113 0.85 12.66 -0.86
CA LEU A 113 0.33 11.51 -0.12
C LEU A 113 1.47 10.57 0.30
N LEU A 114 2.38 10.26 -0.62
CA LEU A 114 3.52 9.38 -0.35
C LEU A 114 4.53 9.99 0.65
N CYS A 115 4.66 11.32 0.66
CA CYS A 115 5.52 12.05 1.61
C CYS A 115 4.89 12.27 2.99
N GLY A 116 3.60 12.05 3.11
CA GLY A 116 2.83 12.34 4.30
C GLY A 116 2.43 11.10 5.09
N ASP A 117 1.47 11.32 6.00
CA ASP A 117 0.81 10.24 6.70
C ASP A 117 -0.22 9.55 5.78
N MET A 118 0.08 8.35 5.34
CA MET A 118 -0.77 7.51 4.50
C MET A 118 -1.79 6.67 5.32
N SER A 119 -1.87 6.84 6.63
CA SER A 119 -2.71 6.00 7.49
C SER A 119 -4.21 6.01 7.11
N GLY A 120 -4.68 7.05 6.44
CA GLY A 120 -6.06 7.18 5.96
C GLY A 120 -6.20 7.19 4.43
N ALA A 121 -5.17 6.80 3.69
CA ALA A 121 -5.17 6.84 2.24
C ALA A 121 -4.34 5.70 1.64
N GLU A 122 -4.84 5.07 0.59
CA GLU A 122 -4.14 4.03 -0.16
C GLU A 122 -4.25 4.35 -1.65
N ILE A 123 -3.12 4.51 -2.32
CA ILE A 123 -3.12 4.61 -3.78
C ILE A 123 -3.20 3.16 -4.29
N PHE A 124 -4.37 2.73 -4.72
CA PHE A 124 -4.67 1.31 -4.93
C PHE A 124 -4.79 0.90 -6.40
N ALA A 125 -4.92 1.88 -7.31
CA ALA A 125 -5.20 1.60 -8.70
C ALA A 125 -4.58 2.63 -9.65
N ARG A 126 -4.35 2.22 -10.90
CA ARG A 126 -4.06 3.12 -12.02
C ARG A 126 -4.80 2.66 -13.28
N ASP A 127 -5.06 3.59 -14.20
CA ASP A 127 -5.57 3.27 -15.53
C ASP A 127 -4.43 3.09 -16.55
N ALA A 128 -4.80 2.71 -17.77
CA ALA A 128 -3.85 2.51 -18.88
C ALA A 128 -3.08 3.79 -19.29
N ASN A 129 -3.55 4.97 -18.90
CA ASN A 129 -2.89 6.25 -19.14
C ASN A 129 -1.97 6.67 -17.98
N GLY A 130 -1.85 5.83 -16.94
CA GLY A 130 -1.04 6.12 -15.75
C GLY A 130 -1.73 6.98 -14.71
N GLN A 131 -3.01 7.34 -14.88
CA GLN A 131 -3.79 8.06 -13.86
C GLN A 131 -3.98 7.20 -12.63
N CYS A 132 -3.52 7.67 -11.48
CA CYS A 132 -3.63 6.97 -10.21
C CYS A 132 -4.94 7.29 -9.48
N TYR A 133 -5.42 6.30 -8.71
CA TYR A 133 -6.61 6.39 -7.90
C TYR A 133 -6.30 6.06 -6.44
N VAL A 134 -6.90 6.81 -5.55
CA VAL A 134 -6.71 6.69 -4.10
C VAL A 134 -8.01 6.26 -3.43
N TYR A 135 -7.88 5.36 -2.48
CA TYR A 135 -8.92 4.95 -1.55
C TYR A 135 -8.65 5.62 -0.21
N TYR A 136 -9.54 6.50 0.21
CA TYR A 136 -9.49 7.14 1.52
C TYR A 136 -10.40 6.38 2.48
N HIS A 137 -9.94 6.16 3.68
CA HIS A 137 -10.68 5.47 4.73
C HIS A 137 -10.45 6.12 6.10
N PRO A 138 -11.36 5.96 7.05
CA PRO A 138 -11.18 6.49 8.39
C PRO A 138 -10.06 5.73 9.15
N THR A 139 -9.30 6.48 9.94
CA THR A 139 -8.31 5.95 10.90
C THR A 139 -8.86 5.85 12.31
N ASP A 140 -10.09 6.33 12.51
CA ASP A 140 -10.81 6.33 13.78
C ASP A 140 -12.25 5.84 13.58
N VAL A 141 -12.93 5.57 14.69
CA VAL A 141 -14.32 5.09 14.65
C VAL A 141 -15.28 6.21 14.26
N ARG A 142 -15.94 6.05 13.11
CA ARG A 142 -16.97 6.99 12.59
C ARG A 142 -18.40 6.57 12.90
N TYR A 143 -18.55 5.48 13.64
CA TYR A 143 -19.84 4.96 14.08
C TYR A 143 -20.47 5.85 15.15
N VAL A 144 -21.65 6.37 14.88
CA VAL A 144 -22.38 7.25 15.80
C VAL A 144 -23.80 6.73 16.00
N ARG A 145 -24.24 6.67 17.28
CA ARG A 145 -25.63 6.38 17.68
C ARG A 145 -26.01 7.32 18.83
N GLU A 146 -27.31 7.49 19.03
CA GLU A 146 -27.86 8.42 20.03
C GLU A 146 -27.52 8.00 21.49
N ASN A 147 -27.35 6.69 21.74
CA ASN A 147 -27.01 6.15 23.04
C ASN A 147 -26.34 4.77 22.92
N ASN A 148 -25.85 4.24 24.04
CA ASN A 148 -25.13 2.98 24.10
C ASN A 148 -26.01 1.75 23.76
N GLU A 149 -27.31 1.80 23.98
CA GLU A 149 -28.20 0.70 23.62
C GLU A 149 -28.38 0.62 22.09
N ALA A 150 -28.57 1.77 21.45
CA ALA A 150 -28.60 1.86 19.99
C ALA A 150 -27.25 1.44 19.37
N MET A 151 -26.11 1.82 19.98
CA MET A 151 -24.80 1.39 19.54
C MET A 151 -24.68 -0.14 19.56
N LYS A 152 -25.05 -0.79 20.63
CA LYS A 152 -24.97 -2.26 20.75
C LYS A 152 -25.93 -2.96 19.77
N ARG A 153 -27.17 -2.45 19.63
CA ARG A 153 -28.16 -3.04 18.74
C ARG A 153 -27.73 -3.04 17.28
N ASP A 154 -27.13 -1.93 16.82
CA ASP A 154 -26.84 -1.68 15.40
C ASP A 154 -25.38 -1.99 15.05
N GLN A 155 -24.59 -2.53 15.98
CA GLN A 155 -23.15 -2.81 15.80
C GLN A 155 -22.90 -3.78 14.64
N ASP A 156 -23.69 -4.84 14.53
CA ASP A 156 -23.53 -5.86 13.48
C ASP A 156 -23.72 -5.24 12.07
N GLN A 157 -24.70 -4.34 11.94
CA GLN A 157 -24.91 -3.63 10.67
C GLN A 157 -23.69 -2.76 10.31
N TRP A 158 -23.14 -2.02 11.27
CA TRP A 158 -21.94 -1.21 11.05
C TRP A 158 -20.74 -2.07 10.68
N THR A 159 -20.53 -3.17 11.41
CA THR A 159 -19.43 -4.12 11.14
C THR A 159 -19.54 -4.68 9.73
N MET A 160 -20.71 -5.14 9.32
CA MET A 160 -20.95 -5.64 7.96
C MET A 160 -20.64 -4.60 6.87
N LEU A 161 -21.05 -3.34 7.06
CA LEU A 161 -20.78 -2.27 6.10
C LEU A 161 -19.29 -1.92 6.03
N ASN A 162 -18.62 -1.92 7.19
CA ASN A 162 -17.20 -1.64 7.28
C ASN A 162 -16.34 -2.75 6.65
N GLU A 163 -16.68 -4.02 6.93
CA GLU A 163 -16.04 -5.18 6.29
C GLU A 163 -16.23 -5.15 4.77
N TRP A 164 -17.44 -4.91 4.28
CA TRP A 164 -17.67 -4.75 2.86
C TRP A 164 -16.83 -3.63 2.24
N ALA A 165 -16.75 -2.47 2.91
CA ALA A 165 -15.96 -1.35 2.44
C ALA A 165 -14.47 -1.72 2.33
N TRP A 166 -13.94 -2.47 3.29
CA TRP A 166 -12.53 -2.90 3.30
C TRP A 166 -12.24 -4.04 2.32
N ASP A 167 -13.08 -5.05 2.28
CA ASP A 167 -12.74 -6.32 1.63
C ASP A 167 -13.18 -6.37 0.16
N SER A 168 -14.25 -5.64 -0.21
CA SER A 168 -14.87 -5.83 -1.52
C SER A 168 -14.79 -4.61 -2.44
N VAL A 169 -14.88 -3.40 -1.91
CA VAL A 169 -15.07 -2.19 -2.73
C VAL A 169 -13.91 -1.95 -3.69
N ARG A 170 -12.66 -2.09 -3.23
CA ARG A 170 -11.48 -1.85 -4.06
C ARG A 170 -11.39 -2.82 -5.21
N GLU A 171 -11.58 -4.09 -4.92
CA GLU A 171 -11.52 -5.19 -5.90
C GLU A 171 -12.62 -5.06 -6.95
N ASP A 172 -13.87 -4.82 -6.50
CA ASP A 172 -15.01 -4.58 -7.38
C ASP A 172 -14.78 -3.35 -8.27
N PHE A 173 -14.28 -2.25 -7.69
CA PHE A 173 -14.01 -1.02 -8.43
C PHE A 173 -12.93 -1.20 -9.50
N LEU A 174 -11.83 -1.88 -9.19
CA LEU A 174 -10.78 -2.24 -10.15
C LEU A 174 -11.36 -3.01 -11.33
N LYS A 175 -12.10 -4.06 -11.04
CA LYS A 175 -12.68 -4.97 -12.02
C LYS A 175 -13.70 -4.30 -12.95
N GLU A 176 -14.59 -3.48 -12.38
CA GLU A 176 -15.63 -2.77 -13.13
C GLU A 176 -15.09 -1.70 -14.06
N ASN A 177 -13.94 -1.10 -13.70
CA ASN A 177 -13.35 0.00 -14.44
C ASN A 177 -12.12 -0.40 -15.28
N GLY A 178 -11.74 -1.69 -15.27
CA GLY A 178 -10.58 -2.16 -16.02
C GLY A 178 -9.27 -1.52 -15.56
N LEU A 179 -9.14 -1.28 -14.25
CA LEU A 179 -7.96 -0.66 -13.66
C LEU A 179 -6.94 -1.72 -13.23
N GLU A 180 -5.67 -1.34 -13.23
CA GLU A 180 -4.59 -2.16 -12.68
C GLU A 180 -4.42 -1.90 -11.18
N THR A 181 -4.18 -2.96 -10.42
CA THR A 181 -3.83 -2.83 -9.00
C THR A 181 -2.47 -2.16 -8.84
N MET A 182 -2.39 -1.21 -7.91
CA MET A 182 -1.13 -0.66 -7.45
C MET A 182 -0.86 -1.12 -6.02
N VAL A 183 0.34 -1.69 -5.81
CA VAL A 183 0.79 -2.15 -4.50
C VAL A 183 2.11 -1.42 -4.21
N TYR A 184 2.06 -0.42 -3.32
CA TYR A 184 3.25 0.38 -3.01
C TYR A 184 4.21 -0.30 -2.04
N ASP A 185 3.68 -1.08 -1.11
CA ASP A 185 4.46 -1.58 0.03
C ASP A 185 5.10 -2.95 -0.21
N ASN A 186 4.83 -3.61 -1.34
CA ASN A 186 5.25 -4.97 -1.64
C ASN A 186 6.17 -5.10 -2.86
N SER A 187 6.91 -4.04 -3.22
CA SER A 187 7.91 -4.19 -4.27
C SER A 187 8.99 -5.19 -3.83
N GLU A 188 9.47 -5.99 -4.75
CA GLU A 188 10.56 -6.94 -4.48
C GLU A 188 11.81 -6.23 -3.94
N VAL A 189 12.04 -4.99 -4.35
CA VAL A 189 13.14 -4.14 -3.86
C VAL A 189 12.96 -3.82 -2.38
N ALA A 190 11.77 -3.36 -1.95
CA ALA A 190 11.50 -3.04 -0.55
C ALA A 190 11.59 -4.30 0.33
N ILE A 191 11.03 -5.43 -0.15
CA ILE A 191 11.14 -6.72 0.54
C ILE A 191 12.62 -7.15 0.69
N ALA A 192 13.44 -6.98 -0.34
CA ALA A 192 14.85 -7.31 -0.30
C ALA A 192 15.62 -6.46 0.73
N ILE A 193 15.40 -5.14 0.74
CA ILE A 193 15.99 -4.22 1.70
C ILE A 193 15.58 -4.60 3.13
N ALA A 194 14.30 -4.86 3.37
CA ALA A 194 13.78 -5.26 4.67
C ALA A 194 14.38 -6.60 5.14
N ARG A 195 14.52 -7.57 4.25
CA ARG A 195 15.15 -8.86 4.56
C ARG A 195 16.61 -8.70 4.97
N ALA A 196 17.38 -7.92 4.22
CA ALA A 196 18.78 -7.68 4.53
C ALA A 196 18.97 -7.00 5.90
N ALA A 197 18.07 -6.07 6.26
CA ALA A 197 18.21 -5.30 7.50
C ALA A 197 17.64 -5.98 8.74
N TYR A 198 16.50 -6.69 8.61
CA TYR A 198 15.72 -7.12 9.77
C TYR A 198 15.61 -8.64 9.94
N LYS A 199 16.18 -9.44 9.02
CA LYS A 199 16.17 -10.91 9.11
C LYS A 199 17.58 -11.42 9.38
N PRO A 200 17.90 -11.84 10.62
CA PRO A 200 19.26 -12.23 11.01
C PRO A 200 19.74 -13.52 10.35
N ASP A 201 18.83 -14.32 9.84
CA ASP A 201 19.08 -15.60 9.16
C ASP A 201 19.27 -15.45 7.63
N VAL A 202 19.07 -14.24 7.10
CA VAL A 202 19.24 -13.97 5.68
C VAL A 202 20.67 -13.50 5.40
N ARG A 203 21.39 -14.28 4.60
CA ARG A 203 22.73 -13.88 4.11
C ARG A 203 22.58 -12.92 2.94
N TYR A 204 23.31 -11.82 3.02
CA TYR A 204 23.42 -10.88 1.91
C TYR A 204 24.84 -10.33 1.79
N THR A 205 25.14 -9.75 0.63
CA THR A 205 26.38 -8.99 0.39
C THR A 205 26.05 -7.65 -0.21
N VAL A 206 26.92 -6.67 0.07
CA VAL A 206 26.91 -5.37 -0.62
C VAL A 206 28.20 -5.22 -1.38
N SER A 207 28.15 -4.76 -2.63
CA SER A 207 29.29 -4.50 -3.49
C SER A 207 29.05 -3.28 -4.36
N THR A 208 30.10 -2.83 -5.05
CA THR A 208 29.98 -1.79 -6.08
C THR A 208 30.50 -2.32 -7.40
N THR A 209 30.30 -1.58 -8.49
CA THR A 209 30.90 -1.91 -9.79
C THR A 209 32.43 -1.94 -9.77
N GLN A 210 33.05 -1.29 -8.77
CA GLN A 210 34.53 -1.17 -8.66
C GLN A 210 35.10 -2.12 -7.60
N TYR A 211 34.35 -2.48 -6.57
CA TYR A 211 34.83 -3.25 -5.43
C TYR A 211 33.94 -4.46 -5.18
N GLY A 212 34.59 -5.55 -4.78
CA GLY A 212 33.95 -6.84 -4.57
C GLY A 212 32.93 -6.88 -3.41
N PRO A 213 32.25 -8.00 -3.26
CA PRO A 213 31.18 -8.16 -2.26
C PRO A 213 31.75 -8.23 -0.84
N ILE A 214 31.09 -7.56 0.09
CA ILE A 214 31.33 -7.62 1.53
C ILE A 214 30.10 -8.29 2.17
N GLU A 215 30.36 -9.35 2.94
CA GLU A 215 29.34 -10.00 3.76
C GLU A 215 29.34 -9.34 5.15
N PRO A 216 28.22 -8.78 5.61
CA PRO A 216 28.16 -8.13 6.92
C PRO A 216 28.29 -9.16 8.05
N LYS A 217 29.08 -8.81 9.05
CA LYS A 217 29.22 -9.58 10.30
C LYS A 217 28.82 -8.68 11.46
N ASN A 218 27.70 -9.00 12.11
CA ASN A 218 27.16 -8.21 13.24
C ASN A 218 26.92 -6.72 12.92
N PHE A 219 26.56 -6.45 11.68
CA PHE A 219 26.29 -5.09 11.20
C PHE A 219 24.82 -4.73 11.38
N ASP A 220 24.55 -3.56 11.97
CA ASP A 220 23.20 -3.00 12.04
C ASP A 220 22.91 -2.20 10.75
N ALA A 221 22.16 -2.81 9.85
CA ALA A 221 21.73 -2.21 8.60
C ALA A 221 20.45 -1.37 8.72
N ALA A 222 19.76 -1.41 9.86
CA ALA A 222 18.46 -0.77 10.05
C ALA A 222 18.48 0.74 9.73
N PRO A 223 19.49 1.55 10.12
CA PRO A 223 19.48 2.98 9.81
C PRO A 223 19.46 3.29 8.29
N PHE A 224 20.14 2.47 7.49
CA PHE A 224 20.17 2.64 6.03
C PHE A 224 18.86 2.14 5.39
N ALA A 225 18.39 1.00 5.85
CA ALA A 225 17.13 0.44 5.37
C ALA A 225 15.93 1.35 5.67
N GLU A 226 15.88 1.97 6.84
CA GLU A 226 14.82 2.93 7.19
C GLU A 226 14.78 4.10 6.21
N LEU A 227 15.94 4.65 5.82
CA LEU A 227 15.97 5.72 4.82
C LEU A 227 15.43 5.27 3.46
N LEU A 228 15.70 4.03 3.05
CA LEU A 228 15.23 3.47 1.77
C LEU A 228 13.76 3.05 1.81
N LEU A 229 13.26 2.59 2.95
CA LEU A 229 11.89 2.07 3.09
C LEU A 229 10.88 3.14 3.46
N GLN A 230 11.25 4.10 4.31
CA GLN A 230 10.35 5.15 4.77
C GLN A 230 10.28 6.36 3.84
N ASN A 231 11.32 6.58 3.03
CA ASN A 231 11.41 7.76 2.17
C ASN A 231 11.29 7.48 0.69
N ALA A 232 11.09 6.24 0.28
CA ALA A 232 10.95 5.88 -1.13
C ALA A 232 9.89 4.81 -1.37
N VAL A 233 9.30 4.84 -2.57
CA VAL A 233 8.54 3.73 -3.15
C VAL A 233 9.22 3.29 -4.44
N TYR A 234 9.11 1.99 -4.73
CA TYR A 234 9.75 1.38 -5.90
C TYR A 234 8.66 0.93 -6.87
N GLU A 235 8.53 1.65 -7.98
CA GLU A 235 7.54 1.34 -9.01
C GLU A 235 8.18 0.61 -10.19
N ARG A 236 7.60 -0.49 -10.59
CA ARG A 236 8.03 -1.18 -11.81
C ARG A 236 7.87 -0.25 -13.00
N THR A 237 8.88 -0.24 -13.90
CA THR A 237 8.89 0.58 -15.11
C THR A 237 9.34 -0.25 -16.31
N ASP A 238 8.84 0.12 -17.49
CA ASP A 238 9.26 -0.47 -18.77
C ASP A 238 10.36 0.38 -19.44
N ALA A 239 10.96 1.35 -18.72
CA ALA A 239 12.10 2.11 -19.21
C ALA A 239 13.30 1.19 -19.46
N GLU A 240 14.22 1.62 -20.32
CA GLU A 240 15.51 0.94 -20.45
C GLU A 240 16.37 1.14 -19.22
N ALA A 241 17.10 0.10 -18.80
CA ALA A 241 18.02 0.21 -17.69
C ALA A 241 19.13 1.23 -18.03
N PRO A 242 19.41 2.18 -17.14
CA PRO A 242 20.46 3.16 -17.40
C PRO A 242 21.84 2.51 -17.42
N ASP A 243 22.72 3.08 -18.23
CA ASP A 243 24.14 2.74 -18.19
C ASP A 243 24.81 3.44 -17.01
N GLY A 244 25.85 2.82 -16.42
CA GLY A 244 26.67 3.45 -15.43
C GLY A 244 27.05 2.58 -14.23
N GLU A 245 27.62 3.23 -13.21
CA GLU A 245 27.99 2.57 -11.96
C GLU A 245 26.73 2.30 -11.11
N TYR A 246 26.79 1.25 -10.33
CA TYR A 246 25.74 0.90 -9.37
C TYR A 246 26.31 0.26 -8.11
N VAL A 247 25.52 0.29 -7.04
CA VAL A 247 25.75 -0.46 -5.81
C VAL A 247 24.83 -1.68 -5.81
N VAL A 248 25.36 -2.82 -5.45
CA VAL A 248 24.68 -4.12 -5.52
C VAL A 248 24.31 -4.60 -4.13
N LEU A 249 23.06 -4.95 -3.93
CA LEU A 249 22.59 -5.78 -2.83
C LEU A 249 22.29 -7.17 -3.39
N ALA A 250 23.00 -8.19 -2.93
CA ALA A 250 22.83 -9.54 -3.45
C ALA A 250 22.56 -10.56 -2.33
N PHE A 251 21.82 -11.59 -2.67
CA PHE A 251 21.45 -12.69 -1.79
C PHE A 251 22.01 -14.01 -2.31
N PRO A 252 23.21 -14.42 -1.85
CA PRO A 252 23.90 -15.60 -2.39
C PRO A 252 23.09 -16.90 -2.30
N ASP A 253 22.26 -17.05 -1.27
CA ASP A 253 21.52 -18.29 -1.02
C ASP A 253 20.38 -18.55 -2.02
N ASN A 254 19.84 -17.51 -2.63
CA ASN A 254 18.75 -17.61 -3.61
C ASN A 254 19.06 -17.00 -4.98
N GLY A 255 20.25 -16.40 -5.14
CA GLY A 255 20.73 -15.84 -6.40
C GLY A 255 20.08 -14.53 -6.87
N PHE A 256 19.25 -13.88 -6.04
CA PHE A 256 18.69 -12.58 -6.35
C PHE A 256 19.71 -11.46 -6.16
N ARG A 257 19.66 -10.46 -7.04
CA ARG A 257 20.50 -9.28 -7.00
C ARG A 257 19.70 -8.03 -7.34
N TYR A 258 20.05 -6.92 -6.66
CA TYR A 258 19.44 -5.61 -6.83
C TYR A 258 20.54 -4.58 -7.09
N ASP A 259 20.52 -3.94 -8.27
CA ASP A 259 21.51 -2.97 -8.71
C ASP A 259 20.94 -1.56 -8.57
N PHE A 260 21.47 -0.76 -7.65
CA PHE A 260 21.07 0.62 -7.39
C PHE A 260 21.94 1.57 -8.21
N PHE A 261 21.40 2.12 -9.30
CA PHE A 261 22.17 2.91 -10.27
C PHE A 261 22.59 4.27 -9.73
N LYS A 262 23.86 4.65 -9.96
CA LYS A 262 24.46 5.94 -9.60
C LYS A 262 24.31 6.94 -10.74
N LEU A 263 23.15 7.59 -10.84
CA LEU A 263 22.87 8.54 -11.90
C LEU A 263 23.22 9.98 -11.48
N LYS A 264 23.60 10.83 -12.45
CA LYS A 264 23.95 12.24 -12.21
C LYS A 264 22.72 13.09 -11.93
N ASP A 265 21.62 12.81 -12.60
CA ASP A 265 20.36 13.49 -12.42
C ASP A 265 19.57 12.83 -11.28
N HIS A 266 18.55 13.50 -10.77
CA HIS A 266 17.78 13.05 -9.59
C HIS A 266 16.93 11.79 -9.85
N GLU A 267 17.22 11.07 -10.90
CA GLU A 267 16.58 9.80 -11.20
C GLU A 267 17.16 8.67 -10.36
N ASN A 268 16.28 7.83 -9.86
CA ASN A 268 16.62 6.69 -9.04
C ASN A 268 16.07 5.43 -9.69
N TYR A 269 16.94 4.54 -10.12
CA TYR A 269 16.55 3.25 -10.69
C TYR A 269 17.20 2.11 -9.92
N VAL A 270 16.43 1.02 -9.77
CA VAL A 270 16.91 -0.23 -9.19
C VAL A 270 16.53 -1.37 -10.13
N ARG A 271 17.51 -2.15 -10.54
CA ARG A 271 17.31 -3.34 -11.35
C ARG A 271 17.35 -4.58 -10.45
N GLU A 272 16.25 -5.33 -10.43
CA GLU A 272 16.21 -6.69 -9.90
C GLU A 272 16.74 -7.65 -10.98
N VAL A 273 17.66 -8.51 -10.61
CA VAL A 273 18.14 -9.62 -11.44
C VAL A 273 17.84 -10.91 -10.71
N ARG A 274 17.06 -11.78 -11.35
CA ARG A 274 16.66 -13.06 -10.83
C ARG A 274 17.67 -14.16 -11.16
N PRO A 275 17.65 -15.31 -10.46
CA PRO A 275 18.56 -16.42 -10.72
C PRO A 275 18.51 -16.98 -12.14
N ASP A 276 17.38 -16.86 -12.82
CA ASP A 276 17.18 -17.29 -14.21
C ASP A 276 17.67 -16.24 -15.24
N GLY A 277 18.20 -15.12 -14.78
CA GLY A 277 18.65 -14.00 -15.61
C GLY A 277 17.54 -13.03 -16.02
N THR A 278 16.30 -13.23 -15.57
CA THR A 278 15.21 -12.30 -15.81
C THR A 278 15.48 -10.99 -15.05
N GLU A 279 15.32 -9.86 -15.73
CA GLU A 279 15.51 -8.54 -15.16
C GLU A 279 14.18 -7.79 -15.04
N THR A 280 14.02 -7.03 -13.95
CA THR A 280 12.91 -6.10 -13.75
C THR A 280 13.48 -4.78 -13.30
N LEU A 281 13.10 -3.68 -13.95
CA LEU A 281 13.52 -2.35 -13.56
C LEU A 281 12.46 -1.66 -12.72
N TYR A 282 12.91 -1.01 -11.66
CA TYR A 282 12.08 -0.19 -10.78
C TYR A 282 12.59 1.24 -10.79
N LYS A 283 11.67 2.20 -10.79
CA LYS A 283 11.96 3.61 -10.49
C LYS A 283 11.72 3.84 -9.00
N ALA A 284 12.75 4.28 -8.27
CA ALA A 284 12.60 4.67 -6.88
C ALA A 284 12.18 6.14 -6.81
N ILE A 285 11.05 6.41 -6.15
CA ILE A 285 10.51 7.76 -5.95
C ILE A 285 10.75 8.14 -4.51
N PHE A 286 11.65 9.10 -4.28
CA PHE A 286 11.92 9.65 -2.96
C PHE A 286 11.02 10.83 -2.65
N PHE A 287 10.49 10.85 -1.45
CA PHE A 287 9.49 11.83 -1.00
C PHE A 287 10.10 13.18 -0.63
N TYR A 288 11.33 13.18 -0.13
CA TYR A 288 12.00 14.39 0.33
C TYR A 288 13.28 14.65 -0.45
N GLY A 289 13.32 15.79 -1.10
CA GLY A 289 14.54 16.37 -1.66
C GLY A 289 15.18 15.55 -2.77
N SER A 290 16.50 15.67 -2.86
CA SER A 290 17.37 15.05 -3.86
C SER A 290 18.00 13.73 -3.38
N ALA A 291 17.41 13.07 -2.39
CA ALA A 291 17.93 11.80 -1.89
C ALA A 291 17.94 10.75 -3.00
N ARG A 292 19.02 9.96 -3.03
CA ARG A 292 19.22 8.90 -4.03
C ARG A 292 19.36 7.56 -3.34
N ALA A 293 18.64 6.56 -3.84
CA ALA A 293 18.74 5.21 -3.34
C ALA A 293 20.20 4.68 -3.40
N SER A 294 20.89 4.97 -4.49
CA SER A 294 22.30 4.59 -4.67
C SER A 294 23.24 5.28 -3.69
N ALA A 295 22.96 6.50 -3.26
CA ALA A 295 23.77 7.19 -2.25
C ALA A 295 23.63 6.53 -0.88
N VAL A 296 22.40 6.23 -0.46
CA VAL A 296 22.16 5.51 0.80
C VAL A 296 22.79 4.12 0.76
N MET A 297 22.70 3.41 -0.37
CA MET A 297 23.37 2.12 -0.54
C MET A 297 24.89 2.24 -0.56
N GLN A 298 25.46 3.34 -1.08
CA GLN A 298 26.90 3.61 -1.00
C GLN A 298 27.32 3.85 0.45
N ASP A 299 26.58 4.66 1.21
CA ASP A 299 26.85 4.89 2.63
C ASP A 299 26.78 3.57 3.43
N TRP A 300 25.83 2.67 3.08
CA TRP A 300 25.75 1.34 3.65
C TRP A 300 27.02 0.51 3.34
N TYR A 301 27.45 0.51 2.07
CA TYR A 301 28.68 -0.15 1.66
C TYR A 301 29.90 0.40 2.41
N ASP A 302 30.06 1.73 2.46
CA ASP A 302 31.18 2.39 3.11
C ASP A 302 31.23 2.10 4.62
N ALA A 303 30.08 2.03 5.27
CA ALA A 303 29.99 1.64 6.68
C ALA A 303 30.38 0.17 6.91
N LEU A 304 30.10 -0.73 5.95
CA LEU A 304 30.59 -2.11 5.99
C LEU A 304 32.12 -2.22 5.80
N VAL A 305 32.70 -1.39 4.93
CA VAL A 305 34.17 -1.35 4.72
C VAL A 305 34.87 -0.84 5.96
N ALA A 306 34.24 0.06 6.72
CA ALA A 306 34.85 0.69 7.91
C ALA A 306 34.85 -0.21 9.17
N GLN A 307 34.23 -1.39 9.14
CA GLN A 307 34.23 -2.38 10.21
C GLN A 307 35.47 -3.28 10.18
#